data_51eefdf818a20265814eba190742b4aa
#
_entry.id   51eefdf818a20265814eba190742b4aa
#
_cell.length_a   1.000
_cell.length_b   1.000
_cell.length_c   1.000
_cell.angle_alpha   90.00
_cell.angle_beta   90.00
_cell.angle_gamma   90.00
#
_symmetry.space_group_name_H-M   'P 1'
#
loop_
_entity.id
_entity.type
_entity.pdbx_description
1 polymer ?
#
loop_
_entity_poly.entity_id
_entity_poly.type
_entity_poly.pdbx_seq_one_letter_code
_entity_poly.pdbx_strand_id
1 'polypeptide(L)'
;MSVDEVFSKTGDTYLRLIHPVRRDEDFRQAIAPVVALARSVPDELFSSMIVGPSWRERLLGLSLAMAKSPTVFTTAMVRSLHDVRGISIVPTCAALAVLARRGLLDIVQSFAGTFDRAAFDGEVGWAMDKALHFASGQPAPTNGRGPNQGQFFEHQVQVFDWILGGQQAGAANGRQP
;
A
#
# COMPACT_ATOMS: atom_id res chain seq x y z
N MET A 1 -18.30 12.14 -3.68
CA MET A 1 -16.92 12.58 -3.32
C MET A 1 -16.05 12.39 -4.55
N SER A 2 -15.26 13.40 -4.90
CA SER A 2 -14.29 13.36 -6.00
C SER A 2 -12.88 13.14 -5.50
N VAL A 3 -11.93 12.87 -6.41
CA VAL A 3 -10.49 12.78 -6.08
C VAL A 3 -9.99 14.08 -5.45
N ASP A 4 -10.39 15.24 -5.99
CA ASP A 4 -10.00 16.55 -5.47
C ASP A 4 -10.51 16.79 -4.04
N GLU A 5 -11.73 16.32 -3.74
CA GLU A 5 -12.26 16.38 -2.37
C GLU A 5 -11.49 15.50 -1.40
N VAL A 6 -11.02 14.33 -1.85
CA VAL A 6 -10.16 13.47 -1.04
C VAL A 6 -8.84 14.17 -0.73
N PHE A 7 -8.18 14.76 -1.74
CA PHE A 7 -6.96 15.54 -1.53
C PHE A 7 -7.17 16.74 -0.62
N SER A 8 -8.26 17.47 -0.79
CA SER A 8 -8.59 18.60 0.08
C SER A 8 -8.75 18.21 1.55
N LYS A 9 -9.33 17.03 1.81
CA LYS A 9 -9.56 16.52 3.18
C LYS A 9 -8.31 15.90 3.81
N THR A 10 -7.41 15.37 3.02
CA THR A 10 -6.17 14.72 3.51
C THR A 10 -4.97 15.65 3.52
N GLY A 11 -5.04 16.80 2.81
CA GLY A 11 -3.95 17.76 2.69
C GLY A 11 -2.64 17.08 2.26
N ASP A 12 -1.55 17.40 2.93
CA ASP A 12 -0.21 16.88 2.63
C ASP A 12 0.07 15.49 3.26
N THR A 13 -0.96 14.79 3.74
CA THR A 13 -0.78 13.48 4.39
C THR A 13 -0.08 12.48 3.48
N TYR A 14 -0.29 12.56 2.14
CA TYR A 14 0.41 11.68 1.20
C TYR A 14 1.94 11.83 1.24
N LEU A 15 2.47 13.00 1.57
CA LEU A 15 3.92 13.20 1.76
C LEU A 15 4.43 12.44 2.98
N ARG A 16 3.64 12.36 4.02
CA ARG A 16 3.97 11.62 5.24
C ARG A 16 3.90 10.09 5.04
N LEU A 17 3.07 9.64 4.11
CA LEU A 17 3.03 8.23 3.72
C LEU A 17 4.31 7.78 2.99
N ILE A 18 5.04 8.69 2.34
CA ILE A 18 6.26 8.40 1.59
C ILE A 18 7.51 8.55 2.45
N HIS A 19 7.57 9.63 3.21
CA HIS A 19 8.77 9.94 3.98
C HIS A 19 8.77 9.18 5.30
N PRO A 20 9.87 8.48 5.63
CA PRO A 20 10.01 7.84 6.93
C PRO A 20 9.90 8.91 8.00
N VAL A 21 8.79 8.92 8.69
CA VAL A 21 8.61 9.77 9.86
C VAL A 21 9.54 9.25 10.94
N ARG A 22 10.28 10.15 11.58
CA ARG A 22 11.05 9.80 12.78
C ARG A 22 10.12 9.08 13.74
N ARG A 23 10.62 8.03 14.37
CA ARG A 23 9.99 6.94 15.12
C ARG A 23 8.94 7.29 16.20
N ASP A 24 8.29 8.44 16.15
CA ASP A 24 7.50 8.98 17.22
C ASP A 24 6.00 8.90 16.96
N GLU A 25 5.19 9.17 17.95
CA GLU A 25 3.73 9.25 17.96
C GLU A 25 3.14 10.05 16.79
N ASP A 26 3.89 10.98 16.23
CA ASP A 26 3.51 11.81 15.10
C ASP A 26 3.11 11.04 13.83
N PHE A 27 3.67 9.84 13.62
CA PHE A 27 3.34 9.07 12.43
C PHE A 27 1.88 8.60 12.42
N ARG A 28 1.40 8.08 13.53
CA ARG A 28 0.01 7.61 13.67
C ARG A 28 -0.98 8.78 13.55
N GLN A 29 -0.66 9.90 14.14
CA GLN A 29 -1.44 11.11 14.01
C GLN A 29 -1.45 11.63 12.56
N ALA A 30 -0.32 11.54 11.86
CA ALA A 30 -0.20 12.01 10.48
C ALA A 30 -1.08 11.24 9.50
N ILE A 31 -1.28 9.93 9.70
CA ILE A 31 -2.10 9.09 8.81
C ILE A 31 -3.53 8.84 9.32
N ALA A 32 -3.83 9.25 10.55
CA ALA A 32 -5.18 9.16 11.11
C ALA A 32 -6.28 9.79 10.22
N PRO A 33 -6.05 10.95 9.55
CA PRO A 33 -7.04 11.52 8.62
C PRO A 33 -7.37 10.58 7.44
N VAL A 34 -6.39 9.86 6.89
CA VAL A 34 -6.62 8.89 5.81
C VAL A 34 -7.48 7.73 6.31
N VAL A 35 -7.15 7.17 7.47
CA VAL A 35 -7.91 6.07 8.07
C VAL A 35 -9.36 6.48 8.39
N ALA A 36 -9.54 7.67 8.94
CA ALA A 36 -10.87 8.21 9.24
C ALA A 36 -11.70 8.44 7.98
N LEU A 37 -11.08 9.01 6.94
CA LEU A 37 -11.72 9.33 5.67
C LEU A 37 -12.14 8.07 4.90
N ALA A 38 -11.39 6.97 5.02
CA ALA A 38 -11.63 5.74 4.27
C ALA A 38 -13.08 5.23 4.40
N ARG A 39 -13.70 5.40 5.57
CA ARG A 39 -15.08 4.96 5.84
C ARG A 39 -16.12 5.71 5.00
N SER A 40 -15.86 6.96 4.65
CA SER A 40 -16.80 7.83 3.94
C SER A 40 -16.57 7.90 2.43
N VAL A 41 -15.45 7.34 1.94
CA VAL A 41 -15.13 7.32 0.50
C VAL A 41 -15.82 6.14 -0.17
N PRO A 42 -16.49 6.33 -1.33
CA PRO A 42 -17.07 5.24 -2.13
C PRO A 42 -16.00 4.28 -2.66
N ASP A 43 -16.34 2.99 -2.75
CA ASP A 43 -15.41 1.94 -3.20
C ASP A 43 -14.94 2.13 -4.65
N GLU A 44 -15.81 2.65 -5.52
CA GLU A 44 -15.49 2.93 -6.92
C GLU A 44 -14.36 3.98 -7.04
N LEU A 45 -14.33 4.93 -6.09
CA LEU A 45 -13.29 5.96 -6.07
C LEU A 45 -11.92 5.39 -5.70
N PHE A 46 -11.86 4.42 -4.77
CA PHE A 46 -10.59 3.75 -4.46
C PHE A 46 -10.01 3.03 -5.68
N SER A 47 -10.85 2.25 -6.37
CA SER A 47 -10.42 1.52 -7.57
C SER A 47 -9.87 2.47 -8.63
N SER A 48 -10.52 3.61 -8.86
CA SER A 48 -10.06 4.60 -9.82
C SER A 48 -8.77 5.28 -9.37
N MET A 49 -8.63 5.60 -8.09
CA MET A 49 -7.41 6.22 -7.56
C MET A 49 -6.21 5.28 -7.61
N ILE A 50 -6.38 3.99 -7.27
CA ILE A 50 -5.28 2.99 -7.28
C ILE A 50 -4.67 2.84 -8.68
N VAL A 51 -5.45 3.01 -9.74
CA VAL A 51 -4.98 2.99 -11.13
C VAL A 51 -4.89 4.39 -11.76
N GLY A 52 -4.99 5.43 -10.95
CA GLY A 52 -5.02 6.82 -11.37
C GLY A 52 -3.75 7.28 -12.11
N PRO A 53 -3.79 8.44 -12.77
CA PRO A 53 -2.70 8.92 -13.61
C PRO A 53 -1.48 9.41 -12.83
N SER A 54 -1.63 9.71 -11.53
CA SER A 54 -0.53 10.20 -10.70
C SER A 54 -0.16 9.23 -9.58
N TRP A 55 1.13 9.22 -9.21
CA TRP A 55 1.60 8.43 -8.09
C TRP A 55 0.97 8.84 -6.75
N ARG A 56 0.59 10.11 -6.60
CA ARG A 56 -0.07 10.64 -5.40
C ARG A 56 -1.47 10.06 -5.24
N GLU A 57 -2.25 10.04 -6.32
CA GLU A 57 -3.58 9.41 -6.34
C GLU A 57 -3.47 7.93 -5.97
N ARG A 58 -2.53 7.22 -6.59
CA ARG A 58 -2.32 5.79 -6.34
C ARG A 58 -1.97 5.50 -4.90
N LEU A 59 -1.03 6.24 -4.33
CA LEU A 59 -0.62 6.07 -2.94
C LEU A 59 -1.77 6.34 -1.97
N LEU A 60 -2.51 7.42 -2.19
CA LEU A 60 -3.63 7.78 -1.34
C LEU A 60 -4.78 6.78 -1.49
N GLY A 61 -5.15 6.41 -2.72
CA GLY A 61 -6.15 5.39 -3.00
C GLY A 61 -5.80 4.03 -2.38
N LEU A 62 -4.55 3.62 -2.48
CA LEU A 62 -4.02 2.41 -1.85
C LEU A 62 -4.15 2.46 -0.32
N SER A 63 -3.76 3.57 0.30
CA SER A 63 -3.83 3.74 1.75
C SER A 63 -5.26 3.74 2.27
N LEU A 64 -6.18 4.39 1.55
CA LEU A 64 -7.61 4.37 1.84
C LEU A 64 -8.20 2.95 1.70
N ALA A 65 -7.84 2.22 0.65
CA ALA A 65 -8.25 0.84 0.43
C ALA A 65 -7.76 -0.10 1.55
N MET A 66 -6.48 0.03 1.93
CA MET A 66 -5.90 -0.71 3.06
C MET A 66 -6.61 -0.41 4.39
N ALA A 67 -7.12 0.82 4.55
CA ALA A 67 -7.85 1.24 5.74
C ALA A 67 -9.33 0.81 5.76
N LYS A 68 -9.93 0.39 4.67
CA LYS A 68 -11.36 0.02 4.60
C LYS A 68 -11.59 -1.48 4.39
N SER A 69 -11.19 -2.01 3.27
CA SER A 69 -11.43 -3.40 2.87
C SER A 69 -10.37 -3.86 1.86
N PRO A 70 -9.13 -4.06 2.29
CA PRO A 70 -8.00 -4.21 1.38
C PRO A 70 -8.16 -5.36 0.39
N THR A 71 -8.79 -6.48 0.79
CA THR A 71 -8.97 -7.66 -0.07
C THR A 71 -9.91 -7.40 -1.26
N VAL A 72 -10.82 -6.45 -1.15
CA VAL A 72 -11.74 -6.07 -2.24
C VAL A 72 -10.98 -5.38 -3.38
N PHE A 73 -9.86 -4.72 -3.07
CA PHE A 73 -9.11 -3.89 -4.02
C PHE A 73 -7.85 -4.56 -4.57
N THR A 74 -7.59 -5.83 -4.23
CA THR A 74 -6.37 -6.54 -4.67
C THR A 74 -6.22 -6.56 -6.18
N THR A 75 -7.31 -6.77 -6.93
CA THR A 75 -7.28 -6.73 -8.41
C THR A 75 -6.86 -5.36 -8.94
N ALA A 76 -7.34 -4.26 -8.36
CA ALA A 76 -6.93 -2.92 -8.75
C ALA A 76 -5.44 -2.67 -8.40
N MET A 77 -4.98 -3.15 -7.24
CA MET A 77 -3.57 -3.06 -6.84
C MET A 77 -2.66 -3.79 -7.82
N VAL A 78 -2.98 -5.03 -8.16
CA VAL A 78 -2.22 -5.82 -9.15
C VAL A 78 -2.25 -5.14 -10.51
N ARG A 79 -3.41 -4.67 -10.97
CA ARG A 79 -3.54 -3.94 -12.24
C ARG A 79 -2.67 -2.69 -12.28
N SER A 80 -2.51 -1.97 -11.17
CA SER A 80 -1.70 -0.75 -11.11
C SER A 80 -0.21 -1.01 -11.37
N LEU A 81 0.26 -2.24 -11.20
CA LEU A 81 1.64 -2.63 -11.49
C LEU A 81 1.94 -2.73 -13.00
N HIS A 82 0.92 -2.87 -13.86
CA HIS A 82 1.10 -2.89 -15.31
C HIS A 82 1.34 -1.52 -15.93
N ASP A 83 0.96 -0.45 -15.23
CA ASP A 83 1.17 0.93 -15.66
C ASP A 83 1.85 1.71 -14.53
N VAL A 84 3.16 1.59 -14.46
CA VAL A 84 3.97 2.18 -13.38
C VAL A 84 3.92 3.71 -13.45
N ARG A 85 3.58 4.34 -12.34
CA ARG A 85 3.56 5.79 -12.18
C ARG A 85 4.49 6.21 -11.05
N GLY A 86 5.72 6.54 -11.41
CA GLY A 86 6.74 7.00 -10.47
C GLY A 86 6.91 6.05 -9.29
N ILE A 87 6.94 6.59 -8.09
CA ILE A 87 7.22 5.85 -6.85
C ILE A 87 6.06 4.97 -6.36
N SER A 88 4.93 4.88 -7.07
CA SER A 88 3.75 4.13 -6.60
C SER A 88 3.95 2.61 -6.55
N ILE A 89 4.95 2.09 -7.26
CA ILE A 89 5.18 0.65 -7.33
C ILE A 89 5.60 0.05 -6.00
N VAL A 90 6.52 0.68 -5.30
CA VAL A 90 7.03 0.18 -4.01
C VAL A 90 5.91 0.10 -2.97
N PRO A 91 5.08 1.13 -2.76
CA PRO A 91 3.91 1.05 -1.90
C PRO A 91 2.93 -0.06 -2.30
N THR A 92 2.65 -0.22 -3.60
CA THR A 92 1.73 -1.27 -4.06
C THR A 92 2.27 -2.67 -3.75
N CYS A 93 3.54 -2.92 -4.02
CA CYS A 93 4.19 -4.19 -3.69
C CYS A 93 4.23 -4.43 -2.18
N ALA A 94 4.49 -3.40 -1.37
CA ALA A 94 4.48 -3.50 0.09
C ALA A 94 3.08 -3.82 0.64
N ALA A 95 2.02 -3.19 0.12
CA ALA A 95 0.65 -3.49 0.51
C ALA A 95 0.27 -4.94 0.22
N LEU A 96 0.55 -5.43 -0.99
CA LEU A 96 0.30 -6.82 -1.38
C LEU A 96 1.09 -7.81 -0.49
N ALA A 97 2.34 -7.49 -0.16
CA ALA A 97 3.18 -8.30 0.71
C ALA A 97 2.63 -8.38 2.14
N VAL A 98 2.13 -7.28 2.69
CA VAL A 98 1.49 -7.25 4.01
C VAL A 98 0.21 -8.07 4.02
N LEU A 99 -0.62 -7.97 2.98
CA LEU A 99 -1.84 -8.80 2.84
C LEU A 99 -1.49 -10.30 2.78
N ALA A 100 -0.48 -10.65 1.99
CA ALA A 100 -0.03 -12.03 1.86
C ALA A 100 0.52 -12.60 3.18
N ARG A 101 1.34 -11.83 3.89
CA ARG A 101 1.89 -12.24 5.18
C ARG A 101 0.81 -12.46 6.25
N ARG A 102 -0.31 -11.77 6.14
CA ARG A 102 -1.50 -11.95 7.00
C ARG A 102 -2.44 -13.05 6.52
N GLY A 103 -2.09 -13.78 5.46
CA GLY A 103 -2.93 -14.85 4.89
C GLY A 103 -4.19 -14.36 4.18
N LEU A 104 -4.23 -13.09 3.79
CA LEU A 104 -5.37 -12.46 3.11
C LEU A 104 -5.27 -12.50 1.59
N LEU A 105 -4.10 -12.89 1.05
CA LEU A 105 -3.80 -12.91 -0.38
C LEU A 105 -2.74 -13.98 -0.68
N ASP A 106 -2.92 -14.71 -1.79
CA ASP A 106 -1.83 -15.46 -2.41
C ASP A 106 -1.08 -14.54 -3.38
N ILE A 107 0.07 -14.02 -2.94
CA ILE A 107 0.87 -13.09 -3.73
C ILE A 107 1.54 -13.77 -4.93
N VAL A 108 1.89 -15.04 -4.80
CA VAL A 108 2.52 -15.81 -5.90
C VAL A 108 1.51 -15.97 -7.03
N GLN A 109 0.30 -16.38 -6.71
CA GLN A 109 -0.78 -16.50 -7.69
C GLN A 109 -1.17 -15.13 -8.25
N SER A 110 -1.20 -14.09 -7.43
CA SER A 110 -1.51 -12.72 -7.86
C SER A 110 -0.49 -12.17 -8.84
N PHE A 111 0.78 -12.55 -8.71
CA PHE A 111 1.84 -12.13 -9.62
C PHE A 111 1.99 -13.06 -10.85
N ALA A 112 1.69 -14.35 -10.75
CA ALA A 112 1.95 -15.34 -11.79
C ALA A 112 1.19 -15.12 -13.12
N GLY A 113 0.00 -14.50 -13.08
CA GLY A 113 -0.79 -14.21 -14.28
C GLY A 113 -0.53 -12.81 -14.88
N THR A 114 0.34 -12.03 -14.26
CA THR A 114 0.36 -10.58 -14.45
C THR A 114 1.65 -10.10 -15.08
N PHE A 115 2.75 -10.87 -14.99
CA PHE A 115 4.07 -10.39 -15.34
C PHE A 115 4.88 -11.38 -16.16
N ASP A 116 5.16 -10.98 -17.39
CA ASP A 116 6.40 -11.41 -18.01
C ASP A 116 7.56 -10.73 -17.25
N ARG A 117 8.18 -11.48 -16.35
CA ARG A 117 9.28 -10.99 -15.50
C ARG A 117 10.45 -10.43 -16.33
N ALA A 118 10.60 -10.88 -17.58
CA ALA A 118 11.60 -10.39 -18.52
C ALA A 118 11.27 -8.98 -19.05
N ALA A 119 10.00 -8.59 -19.07
CA ALA A 119 9.57 -7.27 -19.52
C ALA A 119 9.73 -6.16 -18.47
N PHE A 120 9.93 -6.52 -17.20
CA PHE A 120 10.04 -5.58 -16.09
C PHE A 120 11.46 -5.54 -15.53
N ASP A 121 12.38 -4.90 -16.28
CA ASP A 121 13.71 -4.58 -15.79
C ASP A 121 13.67 -3.52 -14.68
N GLY A 122 14.48 -3.73 -13.67
CA GLY A 122 14.84 -2.71 -12.71
C GLY A 122 13.96 -2.60 -11.49
N GLU A 123 13.31 -1.46 -11.26
CA GLU A 123 12.64 -1.12 -9.99
C GLU A 123 11.39 -1.98 -9.72
N VAL A 124 10.65 -2.30 -10.77
CA VAL A 124 9.43 -3.12 -10.67
C VAL A 124 9.77 -4.54 -10.25
N GLY A 125 10.68 -5.18 -10.96
CA GLY A 125 11.13 -6.54 -10.64
C GLY A 125 11.71 -6.63 -9.24
N TRP A 126 12.51 -5.65 -8.84
CA TRP A 126 13.06 -5.58 -7.50
C TRP A 126 11.99 -5.44 -6.42
N ALA A 127 11.01 -4.56 -6.60
CA ALA A 127 9.94 -4.34 -5.63
C ALA A 127 9.06 -5.58 -5.46
N MET A 128 8.81 -6.31 -6.54
CA MET A 128 8.08 -7.58 -6.53
C MET A 128 8.86 -8.68 -5.82
N ASP A 129 10.16 -8.82 -6.11
CA ASP A 129 11.02 -9.79 -5.42
C ASP A 129 11.07 -9.51 -3.92
N LYS A 130 11.19 -8.24 -3.53
CA LYS A 130 11.12 -7.81 -2.13
C LYS A 130 9.80 -8.23 -1.48
N ALA A 131 8.68 -8.04 -2.19
CA ALA A 131 7.35 -8.40 -1.70
C ALA A 131 7.19 -9.91 -1.51
N LEU A 132 7.66 -10.72 -2.46
CA LEU A 132 7.63 -12.19 -2.36
C LEU A 132 8.48 -12.70 -1.18
N HIS A 133 9.70 -12.17 -1.02
CA HIS A 133 10.56 -12.53 0.10
C HIS A 133 9.96 -12.14 1.44
N PHE A 134 9.40 -10.93 1.54
CA PHE A 134 8.75 -10.49 2.75
C PHE A 134 7.53 -11.38 3.10
N ALA A 135 6.69 -11.71 2.12
CA ALA A 135 5.50 -12.53 2.33
C ALA A 135 5.86 -13.96 2.76
N SER A 136 6.95 -14.53 2.23
CA SER A 136 7.44 -15.87 2.57
C SER A 136 8.29 -15.93 3.86
N GLY A 137 8.58 -14.78 4.48
CA GLY A 137 9.45 -14.69 5.65
C GLY A 137 10.93 -14.96 5.35
N GLN A 138 11.32 -14.93 4.08
CA GLN A 138 12.71 -15.12 3.67
C GLN A 138 13.50 -13.79 3.72
N PRO A 139 14.83 -13.85 3.90
CA PRO A 139 15.66 -12.66 3.82
C PRO A 139 15.58 -12.05 2.42
N ALA A 140 15.48 -10.73 2.34
CA ALA A 140 15.42 -10.04 1.07
C ALA A 140 16.69 -10.25 0.24
N PRO A 141 16.58 -10.34 -1.10
CA PRO A 141 17.74 -10.44 -1.98
C PRO A 141 18.64 -9.21 -1.77
N THR A 142 19.93 -9.46 -1.68
CA THR A 142 20.97 -8.43 -1.44
C THR A 142 21.24 -7.56 -2.67
N ASN A 143 20.74 -7.94 -3.83
CA ASN A 143 21.02 -7.30 -5.13
C ASN A 143 20.15 -6.07 -5.40
N GLY A 144 19.64 -5.42 -4.37
CA GLY A 144 18.78 -4.24 -4.50
C GLY A 144 19.55 -2.99 -4.93
N ARG A 145 18.91 -2.16 -5.73
CA ARG A 145 19.39 -0.84 -6.13
C ARG A 145 19.40 0.10 -4.93
N GLY A 146 20.54 0.19 -4.26
CA GLY A 146 20.83 1.20 -3.25
C GLY A 146 20.06 1.04 -1.90
N PRO A 147 20.66 1.54 -0.82
CA PRO A 147 20.12 1.39 0.54
C PRO A 147 18.78 2.11 0.75
N ASN A 148 18.52 3.18 0.00
CA ASN A 148 17.32 4.00 0.20
C ASN A 148 16.02 3.31 -0.27
N GLN A 149 16.06 2.49 -1.31
CA GLN A 149 14.87 1.77 -1.80
C GLN A 149 14.42 0.67 -0.85
N GLY A 150 15.37 -0.04 -0.22
CA GLY A 150 15.08 -1.02 0.81
C GLY A 150 14.38 -0.39 2.02
N GLN A 151 14.91 0.72 2.49
CA GLN A 151 14.31 1.48 3.60
C GLN A 151 12.92 1.99 3.25
N PHE A 152 12.71 2.43 2.01
CA PHE A 152 11.39 2.88 1.55
C PHE A 152 10.37 1.75 1.55
N PHE A 153 10.73 0.56 1.04
CA PHE A 153 9.85 -0.61 1.08
C PHE A 153 9.49 -1.00 2.53
N GLU A 154 10.48 -1.07 3.41
CA GLU A 154 10.27 -1.41 4.82
C GLU A 154 9.39 -0.39 5.54
N HIS A 155 9.58 0.89 5.24
CA HIS A 155 8.71 1.95 5.74
C HIS A 155 7.26 1.75 5.27
N GLN A 156 7.03 1.46 3.99
CA GLN A 156 5.69 1.22 3.46
C GLN A 156 5.03 -0.01 4.08
N VAL A 157 5.80 -1.07 4.31
CA VAL A 157 5.31 -2.24 5.06
C VAL A 157 4.83 -1.85 6.46
N GLN A 158 5.60 -1.05 7.19
CA GLN A 158 5.21 -0.58 8.52
C GLN A 158 3.93 0.26 8.49
N VAL A 159 3.80 1.16 7.49
CA VAL A 159 2.59 1.98 7.28
C VAL A 159 1.36 1.10 7.11
N PHE A 160 1.41 0.15 6.18
CA PHE A 160 0.25 -0.69 5.86
C PHE A 160 -0.06 -1.70 6.95
N ASP A 161 0.96 -2.23 7.61
CA ASP A 161 0.76 -3.12 8.74
C ASP A 161 0.08 -2.41 9.91
N TRP A 162 0.45 -1.16 10.16
CA TRP A 162 -0.21 -0.33 11.15
C TRP A 162 -1.66 0.03 10.75
N ILE A 163 -1.91 0.41 9.50
CA ILE A 163 -3.27 0.72 9.00
C ILE A 163 -4.19 -0.48 9.22
N LEU A 164 -3.75 -1.68 8.88
CA LEU A 164 -4.51 -2.92 9.07
C LEU A 164 -4.67 -3.30 10.55
N GLY A 165 -3.65 -3.08 11.36
CA GLY A 165 -3.69 -3.36 12.81
C GLY A 165 -4.70 -2.46 13.53
N GLY A 166 -4.81 -1.21 13.13
CA GLY A 166 -5.79 -0.27 13.68
C GLY A 166 -7.24 -0.66 13.41
N GLN A 167 -7.52 -1.36 12.32
CA GLN A 167 -8.87 -1.87 12.04
C GLN A 167 -9.30 -2.98 13.00
N GLN A 168 -8.40 -3.88 13.37
CA GLN A 168 -8.68 -5.00 14.27
C GLN A 168 -9.00 -4.50 15.69
N ALA A 169 -8.31 -3.48 16.16
CA ALA A 169 -8.56 -2.87 17.45
C ALA A 169 -9.93 -2.17 17.52
N GLY A 170 -10.36 -1.52 16.43
CA GLY A 170 -11.67 -0.87 16.33
C GLY A 170 -12.83 -1.86 16.26
N ALA A 171 -12.64 -3.01 15.63
CA ALA A 171 -13.67 -4.06 15.53
C ALA A 171 -13.88 -4.82 16.84
N ALA A 172 -12.85 -4.95 17.68
CA ALA A 172 -12.93 -5.60 18.99
C ALA A 172 -13.71 -4.75 20.02
N ASN A 173 -13.59 -3.43 19.93
CA ASN A 173 -14.29 -2.51 20.85
C ASN A 173 -15.76 -2.23 20.48
N GLY A 174 -16.21 -2.63 19.31
CA GLY A 174 -17.61 -2.48 18.86
C GLY A 174 -18.55 -3.62 19.25
N ARG A 175 -18.05 -4.67 19.92
CA ARG A 175 -18.86 -5.79 20.43
C ARG A 175 -18.90 -5.76 21.95
N GLN A 176 -19.56 -4.77 22.51
CA GLN A 176 -20.12 -4.88 23.85
C GLN A 176 -21.66 -4.88 23.74
N PRO A 177 -22.31 -5.84 24.42
CA PRO A 177 -23.76 -6.03 24.35
C PRO A 177 -24.54 -4.87 24.97
#